data_fa3212245740fe90e93dc0fdf0932b09
#
_entry.id   fa3212245740fe90e93dc0fdf0932b09
#
_cell.length_a   1.000
_cell.length_b   1.000
_cell.length_c   1.000
_cell.angle_alpha   90.00
_cell.angle_beta   90.00
_cell.angle_gamma   90.00
#
_symmetry.space_group_name_H-M   'P 1'
#
loop_
_entity.id
_entity.type
_entity.pdbx_description
1 polymer ?
#
loop_
_entity_poly.entity_id
_entity_poly.type
_entity_poly.pdbx_seq_one_letter_code
_entity_poly.pdbx_strand_id
1 'polypeptide(L)'
;MIEESLHAIQQRMADAMARVGRVDTALLVAVTKNHPVSAVEEVARLGVTHVGENRVQEAKEKQLTYKGPQLTWHLIGHLQVNKVRQAVPMFDLIHSVDSRKLLDEIEKVAAKHDKIQDVLLQVNVAREASKTGMAVEEFPEIRDYAKPLPHVRVRGLMCMAPFFDDPQEARPIFRVANALFEDMKRYFEEGQIQYLSMGMTHDFEVALEEGANIVRVGTAIFGERVYD
;
A
#
# COMPACT_ATOMS: atom_id res chain seq x y z
N MET A 1 -16.73 5.26 -17.60
CA MET A 1 -17.31 5.29 -16.24
C MET A 1 -16.51 4.37 -15.34
N ILE A 2 -16.78 4.32 -14.01
CA ILE A 2 -15.93 3.56 -13.04
C ILE A 2 -15.77 2.10 -13.47
N GLU A 3 -16.82 1.41 -13.87
CA GLU A 3 -16.78 0.02 -14.32
C GLU A 3 -15.84 -0.19 -15.52
N GLU A 4 -15.96 0.63 -16.54
CA GLU A 4 -15.11 0.56 -17.74
C GLU A 4 -13.64 0.84 -17.39
N SER A 5 -13.41 1.86 -16.56
CA SER A 5 -12.07 2.20 -16.08
C SER A 5 -11.46 1.07 -15.28
N LEU A 6 -12.25 0.44 -14.40
CA LEU A 6 -11.80 -0.68 -13.58
C LEU A 6 -11.42 -1.88 -14.46
N HIS A 7 -12.26 -2.24 -15.42
CA HIS A 7 -11.96 -3.34 -16.35
C HIS A 7 -10.70 -3.04 -17.18
N ALA A 8 -10.54 -1.80 -17.67
CA ALA A 8 -9.34 -1.40 -18.40
C ALA A 8 -8.08 -1.52 -17.55
N ILE A 9 -8.13 -1.12 -16.27
CA ILE A 9 -7.00 -1.26 -15.34
C ILE A 9 -6.68 -2.74 -15.08
N GLN A 10 -7.67 -3.56 -14.82
CA GLN A 10 -7.48 -5.00 -14.59
C GLN A 10 -6.86 -5.70 -15.81
N GLN A 11 -7.29 -5.33 -17.03
CA GLN A 11 -6.70 -5.85 -18.26
C GLN A 11 -5.24 -5.40 -18.41
N ARG A 12 -4.93 -4.13 -18.18
CA ARG A 12 -3.56 -3.62 -18.22
C ARG A 12 -2.65 -4.28 -17.17
N MET A 13 -3.18 -4.60 -15.98
CA MET A 13 -2.45 -5.37 -14.96
C MET A 13 -2.11 -6.77 -15.48
N ALA A 14 -3.09 -7.47 -16.04
CA ALA A 14 -2.89 -8.80 -16.60
C ALA A 14 -1.86 -8.78 -17.75
N ASP A 15 -1.96 -7.82 -18.65
CA ASP A 15 -1.04 -7.67 -19.78
C ASP A 15 0.40 -7.39 -19.32
N ALA A 16 0.56 -6.52 -18.32
CA ALA A 16 1.88 -6.21 -17.74
C ALA A 16 2.55 -7.45 -17.13
N MET A 17 1.79 -8.22 -16.37
CA MET A 17 2.29 -9.46 -15.77
C MET A 17 2.60 -10.52 -16.83
N ALA A 18 1.77 -10.65 -17.85
CA ALA A 18 1.99 -11.58 -18.96
C ALA A 18 3.25 -11.26 -19.77
N ARG A 19 3.58 -9.97 -19.97
CA ARG A 19 4.81 -9.54 -20.66
C ARG A 19 6.10 -10.08 -20.04
N VAL A 20 6.08 -10.35 -18.73
CA VAL A 20 7.24 -10.88 -17.99
C VAL A 20 7.02 -12.33 -17.53
N GLY A 21 6.01 -13.02 -18.07
CA GLY A 21 5.76 -14.43 -17.81
C GLY A 21 5.27 -14.74 -16.38
N ARG A 22 4.70 -13.78 -15.67
CA ARG A 22 4.13 -13.99 -14.34
C ARG A 22 2.78 -14.71 -14.42
N VAL A 23 2.61 -15.69 -13.56
CA VAL A 23 1.37 -16.50 -13.43
C VAL A 23 0.70 -16.32 -12.05
N ASP A 24 1.36 -15.61 -11.13
CA ASP A 24 0.80 -15.22 -9.83
C ASP A 24 -0.25 -14.11 -9.97
N THR A 25 -0.87 -13.75 -8.87
CA THR A 25 -1.87 -12.68 -8.82
C THR A 25 -1.30 -11.43 -8.16
N ALA A 26 -1.75 -10.26 -8.62
CA ALA A 26 -1.49 -8.99 -7.97
C ALA A 26 -2.80 -8.37 -7.47
N LEU A 27 -2.74 -7.73 -6.30
CA LEU A 27 -3.87 -7.04 -5.71
C LEU A 27 -3.98 -5.62 -6.24
N LEU A 28 -5.20 -5.24 -6.63
CA LEU A 28 -5.55 -3.85 -6.92
C LEU A 28 -6.12 -3.23 -5.65
N VAL A 29 -5.42 -2.25 -5.09
CA VAL A 29 -5.95 -1.35 -4.07
C VAL A 29 -6.55 -0.14 -4.77
N ALA A 30 -7.87 -0.03 -4.76
CA ALA A 30 -8.56 1.15 -5.28
C ALA A 30 -8.39 2.32 -4.30
N VAL A 31 -7.74 3.38 -4.75
CA VAL A 31 -7.43 4.55 -3.91
C VAL A 31 -8.62 5.50 -3.91
N THR A 32 -9.36 5.49 -2.82
CA THR A 32 -10.66 6.19 -2.69
C THR A 32 -10.56 7.55 -2.01
N LYS A 33 -9.35 8.01 -1.72
CA LYS A 33 -9.12 9.33 -1.11
C LYS A 33 -9.80 10.46 -1.91
N ASN A 34 -10.46 11.38 -1.21
CA ASN A 34 -11.21 12.51 -1.77
C ASN A 34 -12.40 12.09 -2.66
N HIS A 35 -12.88 10.86 -2.56
CA HIS A 35 -14.09 10.40 -3.21
C HIS A 35 -15.14 10.04 -2.15
N PRO A 36 -16.44 10.22 -2.45
CA PRO A 36 -17.49 9.92 -1.48
C PRO A 36 -17.60 8.42 -1.20
N VAL A 37 -18.26 8.05 -0.10
CA VAL A 37 -18.50 6.65 0.26
C VAL A 37 -19.26 5.88 -0.83
N SER A 38 -20.11 6.55 -1.60
CA SER A 38 -20.84 5.94 -2.74
C SER A 38 -19.88 5.40 -3.82
N ALA A 39 -18.76 6.08 -4.06
CA ALA A 39 -17.75 5.58 -4.99
C ALA A 39 -17.03 4.32 -4.44
N VAL A 40 -16.81 4.26 -3.13
CA VAL A 40 -16.28 3.05 -2.45
C VAL A 40 -17.27 1.89 -2.60
N GLU A 41 -18.56 2.14 -2.38
CA GLU A 41 -19.61 1.13 -2.54
C GLU A 41 -19.74 0.66 -3.99
N GLU A 42 -19.58 1.56 -4.97
CA GLU A 42 -19.64 1.21 -6.39
C GLU A 42 -18.51 0.25 -6.78
N VAL A 43 -17.26 0.57 -6.45
CA VAL A 43 -16.13 -0.34 -6.78
C VAL A 43 -16.22 -1.66 -6.04
N ALA A 44 -16.75 -1.67 -4.81
CA ALA A 44 -16.97 -2.90 -4.05
C ALA A 44 -18.02 -3.81 -4.71
N ARG A 45 -19.12 -3.24 -5.23
CA ARG A 45 -20.13 -4.00 -5.99
C ARG A 45 -19.57 -4.55 -7.31
N LEU A 46 -18.56 -3.89 -7.87
CA LEU A 46 -17.84 -4.35 -9.07
C LEU A 46 -16.75 -5.38 -8.77
N GLY A 47 -16.66 -5.84 -7.51
CA GLY A 47 -15.75 -6.92 -7.12
C GLY A 47 -14.39 -6.47 -6.59
N VAL A 48 -14.16 -5.18 -6.39
CA VAL A 48 -12.97 -4.70 -5.67
C VAL A 48 -13.10 -5.06 -4.20
N THR A 49 -12.09 -5.72 -3.65
CA THR A 49 -12.05 -6.16 -2.25
C THR A 49 -11.05 -5.39 -1.39
N HIS A 50 -10.21 -4.57 -2.00
CA HIS A 50 -9.18 -3.78 -1.33
C HIS A 50 -9.30 -2.30 -1.69
N VAL A 51 -9.40 -1.46 -0.67
CA VAL A 51 -9.46 0.01 -0.83
C VAL A 51 -8.38 0.69 0.00
N GLY A 52 -7.90 1.82 -0.49
CA GLY A 52 -6.82 2.57 0.15
C GLY A 52 -7.20 4.01 0.45
N GLU A 53 -6.90 4.44 1.67
CA GLU A 53 -7.08 5.81 2.14
C GLU A 53 -5.76 6.43 2.56
N ASN A 54 -5.64 7.74 2.38
CA ASN A 54 -4.44 8.47 2.79
C ASN A 54 -4.57 9.05 4.20
N ARG A 55 -5.80 9.34 4.65
CA ARG A 55 -6.07 10.04 5.90
C ARG A 55 -6.98 9.22 6.81
N VAL A 56 -6.58 9.09 8.07
CA VAL A 56 -7.33 8.34 9.10
C VAL A 56 -8.73 8.92 9.29
N GLN A 57 -8.87 10.24 9.32
CA GLN A 57 -10.17 10.88 9.53
C GLN A 57 -11.14 10.60 8.39
N GLU A 58 -10.70 10.71 7.14
CA GLU A 58 -11.53 10.43 5.96
C GLU A 58 -11.97 8.96 5.93
N ALA A 59 -11.06 8.04 6.23
CA ALA A 59 -11.38 6.62 6.33
C ALA A 59 -12.44 6.34 7.42
N LYS A 60 -12.31 6.99 8.57
CA LYS A 60 -13.27 6.84 9.67
C LYS A 60 -14.69 7.25 9.25
N GLU A 61 -14.82 8.38 8.61
CA GLU A 61 -16.12 8.88 8.13
C GLU A 61 -16.75 7.94 7.10
N LYS A 62 -15.95 7.41 6.18
CA LYS A 62 -16.41 6.43 5.19
C LYS A 62 -16.80 5.11 5.83
N GLN A 63 -15.97 4.54 6.72
CA GLN A 63 -16.27 3.27 7.37
C GLN A 63 -17.56 3.32 8.22
N LEU A 64 -17.85 4.46 8.86
CA LEU A 64 -19.07 4.66 9.63
C LEU A 64 -20.35 4.62 8.78
N THR A 65 -20.25 5.02 7.53
CA THR A 65 -21.41 5.15 6.62
C THR A 65 -21.44 4.08 5.52
N TYR A 66 -20.36 3.34 5.33
CA TYR A 66 -20.23 2.31 4.31
C TYR A 66 -21.21 1.15 4.54
N LYS A 67 -21.95 0.76 3.48
CA LYS A 67 -22.96 -0.31 3.50
C LYS A 67 -22.79 -1.35 2.39
N GLY A 68 -21.60 -1.41 1.81
CA GLY A 68 -21.29 -2.36 0.72
C GLY A 68 -20.77 -3.72 1.22
N PRO A 69 -20.29 -4.57 0.31
CA PRO A 69 -19.61 -5.81 0.61
C PRO A 69 -18.38 -5.61 1.51
N GLN A 70 -17.94 -6.64 2.21
CA GLN A 70 -16.75 -6.56 3.06
C GLN A 70 -15.51 -6.14 2.27
N LEU A 71 -14.76 -5.20 2.82
CA LEU A 71 -13.53 -4.66 2.24
C LEU A 71 -12.35 -4.83 3.19
N THR A 72 -11.18 -4.99 2.61
CA THR A 72 -9.89 -4.83 3.29
C THR A 72 -9.46 -3.36 3.14
N TRP A 73 -9.26 -2.69 4.28
CA TRP A 73 -8.91 -1.28 4.33
C TRP A 73 -7.42 -1.08 4.51
N HIS A 74 -6.80 -0.38 3.58
CA HIS A 74 -5.38 -0.06 3.58
C HIS A 74 -5.14 1.41 3.91
N LEU A 75 -4.27 1.69 4.87
CA LEU A 75 -3.71 3.04 5.05
C LEU A 75 -2.45 3.15 4.19
N ILE A 76 -2.50 3.98 3.17
CA ILE A 76 -1.42 4.14 2.18
C ILE A 76 -0.73 5.51 2.27
N GLY A 77 -1.30 6.46 3.01
CA GLY A 77 -0.71 7.77 3.28
C GLY A 77 0.16 7.77 4.53
N HIS A 78 0.94 8.84 4.70
CA HIS A 78 1.79 9.03 5.87
C HIS A 78 0.97 8.96 7.17
N LEU A 79 1.43 8.16 8.12
CA LEU A 79 0.80 8.01 9.43
C LEU A 79 1.58 8.78 10.49
N GLN A 80 0.97 9.85 11.01
CA GLN A 80 1.50 10.54 12.16
C GLN A 80 1.31 9.71 13.45
N VAL A 81 2.29 9.75 14.34
CA VAL A 81 2.28 8.98 15.60
C VAL A 81 1.01 9.24 16.42
N ASN A 82 0.56 10.50 16.51
CA ASN A 82 -0.66 10.86 17.24
C ASN A 82 -1.97 10.34 16.62
N LYS A 83 -1.94 9.81 15.39
CA LYS A 83 -3.08 9.21 14.69
C LYS A 83 -3.13 7.68 14.79
N VAL A 84 -2.07 7.04 15.26
CA VAL A 84 -1.97 5.58 15.39
C VAL A 84 -3.11 4.99 16.22
N ARG A 85 -3.49 5.69 17.30
CA ARG A 85 -4.60 5.27 18.17
C ARG A 85 -5.93 5.10 17.41
N GLN A 86 -6.16 5.91 16.39
CA GLN A 86 -7.35 5.80 15.56
C GLN A 86 -7.14 4.83 14.38
N ALA A 87 -5.92 4.76 13.85
CA ALA A 87 -5.60 3.96 12.66
C ALA A 87 -5.65 2.44 12.93
N VAL A 88 -5.02 1.99 14.00
CA VAL A 88 -4.88 0.54 14.30
C VAL A 88 -6.21 -0.20 14.36
N PRO A 89 -7.28 0.30 15.00
CA PRO A 89 -8.58 -0.37 14.99
C PRO A 89 -9.26 -0.43 13.63
N MET A 90 -8.87 0.44 12.68
CA MET A 90 -9.62 0.70 11.45
C MET A 90 -9.01 0.06 10.20
N PHE A 91 -7.69 -0.12 10.19
CA PHE A 91 -6.99 -0.59 9.01
C PHE A 91 -6.48 -2.02 9.16
N ASP A 92 -6.66 -2.80 8.10
CA ASP A 92 -6.14 -4.17 8.02
C ASP A 92 -4.64 -4.18 7.72
N LEU A 93 -4.18 -3.26 6.86
CA LEU A 93 -2.78 -3.13 6.47
C LEU A 93 -2.35 -1.65 6.44
N ILE A 94 -1.28 -1.34 7.15
CA ILE A 94 -0.64 -0.01 7.15
C ILE A 94 0.64 -0.07 6.32
N HIS A 95 0.67 0.66 5.19
CA HIS A 95 1.78 0.61 4.22
C HIS A 95 2.95 1.54 4.56
N SER A 96 2.75 2.51 5.46
CA SER A 96 3.60 3.70 5.61
C SER A 96 4.46 3.68 6.87
N VAL A 97 4.92 2.50 7.29
CA VAL A 97 5.74 2.38 8.51
C VAL A 97 7.22 2.58 8.16
N ASP A 98 7.81 3.64 8.70
CA ASP A 98 9.15 4.10 8.33
C ASP A 98 10.08 4.48 9.49
N SER A 99 9.66 4.22 10.74
CA SER A 99 10.50 4.56 11.89
C SER A 99 10.21 3.69 13.11
N ARG A 100 11.19 3.57 14.01
CA ARG A 100 11.03 2.90 15.30
C ARG A 100 9.94 3.54 16.14
N LYS A 101 9.88 4.87 16.19
CA LYS A 101 8.87 5.61 16.95
C LYS A 101 7.46 5.26 16.50
N LEU A 102 7.23 5.10 15.20
CA LEU A 102 5.94 4.69 14.66
C LEU A 102 5.63 3.23 15.01
N LEU A 103 6.61 2.33 14.89
CA LEU A 103 6.48 0.93 15.30
C LEU A 103 6.12 0.79 16.79
N ASP A 104 6.77 1.55 17.68
CA ASP A 104 6.50 1.52 19.12
C ASP A 104 5.06 1.92 19.44
N GLU A 105 4.55 2.96 18.80
CA GLU A 105 3.17 3.39 19.03
C GLU A 105 2.15 2.41 18.42
N ILE A 106 2.45 1.82 17.24
CA ILE A 106 1.60 0.77 16.65
C ILE A 106 1.57 -0.45 17.58
N GLU A 107 2.72 -0.93 18.06
CA GLU A 107 2.82 -2.05 19.01
C GLU A 107 1.97 -1.80 20.25
N LYS A 108 2.16 -0.65 20.87
CA LYS A 108 1.44 -0.25 22.08
C LYS A 108 -0.09 -0.19 21.88
N VAL A 109 -0.54 0.38 20.76
CA VAL A 109 -1.97 0.49 20.47
C VAL A 109 -2.56 -0.86 20.07
N ALA A 110 -1.86 -1.64 19.26
CA ALA A 110 -2.29 -2.97 18.85
C ALA A 110 -2.44 -3.91 20.07
N ALA A 111 -1.49 -3.88 21.00
CA ALA A 111 -1.57 -4.62 22.26
C ALA A 111 -2.81 -4.26 23.07
N LYS A 112 -3.18 -2.99 23.15
CA LYS A 112 -4.40 -2.56 23.87
C LYS A 112 -5.69 -3.07 23.25
N HIS A 113 -5.68 -3.32 21.95
CA HIS A 113 -6.83 -3.85 21.20
C HIS A 113 -6.80 -5.37 21.02
N ASP A 114 -5.85 -6.05 21.64
CA ASP A 114 -5.62 -7.50 21.45
C ASP A 114 -5.57 -7.88 19.96
N LYS A 115 -4.86 -7.04 19.20
CA LYS A 115 -4.75 -7.13 17.73
C LYS A 115 -3.30 -7.33 17.31
N ILE A 116 -3.08 -8.14 16.29
CA ILE A 116 -1.82 -8.14 15.54
C ILE A 116 -2.03 -7.26 14.31
N GLN A 117 -1.31 -6.13 14.27
CA GLN A 117 -1.40 -5.19 13.16
C GLN A 117 -0.44 -5.55 12.05
N ASP A 118 -0.99 -5.85 10.87
CA ASP A 118 -0.20 -6.04 9.66
C ASP A 118 0.35 -4.70 9.14
N VAL A 119 1.64 -4.66 8.82
CA VAL A 119 2.32 -3.47 8.33
C VAL A 119 3.25 -3.80 7.16
N LEU A 120 3.48 -2.80 6.31
CA LEU A 120 4.60 -2.79 5.36
C LEU A 120 5.63 -1.75 5.82
N LEU A 121 6.89 -2.04 5.59
CA LEU A 121 7.98 -1.09 5.81
C LEU A 121 8.14 -0.22 4.56
N GLN A 122 8.00 1.11 4.72
CA GLN A 122 8.14 2.04 3.60
C GLN A 122 9.57 2.52 3.46
N VAL A 123 10.14 2.31 2.26
CA VAL A 123 11.51 2.71 1.91
C VAL A 123 11.49 3.79 0.83
N ASN A 124 12.26 4.86 1.04
CA ASN A 124 12.47 5.94 0.09
C ASN A 124 13.70 5.64 -0.78
N VAL A 125 13.52 4.79 -1.79
CA VAL A 125 14.60 4.36 -2.69
C VAL A 125 15.14 5.50 -3.54
N ALA A 126 14.26 6.40 -3.98
CA ALA A 126 14.62 7.54 -4.84
C ALA A 126 15.36 8.67 -4.10
N ARG A 127 15.43 8.61 -2.75
CA ARG A 127 16.06 9.64 -1.90
C ARG A 127 15.48 11.05 -2.10
N GLU A 128 14.19 11.14 -2.41
CA GLU A 128 13.50 12.42 -2.47
C GLU A 128 13.27 12.98 -1.07
N ALA A 129 13.83 14.16 -0.78
CA ALA A 129 13.70 14.83 0.52
C ALA A 129 12.25 15.20 0.89
N SER A 130 11.38 15.37 -0.10
CA SER A 130 9.96 15.70 0.06
C SER A 130 9.07 14.50 0.34
N LYS A 131 9.58 13.25 0.24
CA LYS A 131 8.79 12.02 0.42
C LYS A 131 9.08 11.35 1.74
N THR A 132 8.04 10.69 2.26
CA THR A 132 8.12 9.81 3.44
C THR A 132 8.78 8.48 3.08
N GLY A 133 9.14 7.72 4.07
CA GLY A 133 9.86 6.47 3.93
C GLY A 133 11.26 6.56 4.52
N MET A 134 11.75 5.46 5.07
CA MET A 134 13.11 5.39 5.59
C MET A 134 14.15 5.36 4.46
N ALA A 135 15.36 5.83 4.74
CA ALA A 135 16.47 5.64 3.82
C ALA A 135 16.79 4.13 3.66
N VAL A 136 17.31 3.77 2.49
CA VAL A 136 17.70 2.36 2.21
C VAL A 136 18.70 1.85 3.24
N GLU A 137 19.61 2.73 3.71
CA GLU A 137 20.63 2.42 4.70
C GLU A 137 20.05 2.15 6.11
N GLU A 138 18.89 2.72 6.42
CA GLU A 138 18.20 2.51 7.71
C GLU A 138 17.33 1.23 7.69
N PHE A 139 17.00 0.72 6.52
CA PHE A 139 16.07 -0.40 6.36
C PHE A 139 16.45 -1.65 7.16
N PRO A 140 17.71 -2.14 7.16
CA PRO A 140 18.08 -3.32 7.94
C PRO A 140 17.85 -3.14 9.44
N GLU A 141 18.13 -1.97 9.98
CA GLU A 141 17.95 -1.66 11.40
C GLU A 141 16.47 -1.65 11.78
N ILE A 142 15.60 -0.98 10.99
CA ILE A 142 14.17 -0.90 11.24
C ILE A 142 13.50 -2.28 11.06
N ARG A 143 13.91 -3.06 10.05
CA ARG A 143 13.48 -4.43 9.82
C ARG A 143 13.75 -5.31 11.05
N ASP A 144 14.98 -5.29 11.55
CA ASP A 144 15.39 -6.12 12.68
C ASP A 144 14.72 -5.67 13.98
N TYR A 145 14.49 -4.37 14.13
CA TYR A 145 13.73 -3.81 15.26
C TYR A 145 12.26 -4.25 15.25
N ALA A 146 11.62 -4.30 14.09
CA ALA A 146 10.21 -4.69 13.97
C ALA A 146 9.97 -6.18 14.23
N LYS A 147 10.96 -7.03 13.94
CA LYS A 147 10.83 -8.49 13.96
C LYS A 147 10.33 -9.08 15.29
N PRO A 148 10.84 -8.69 16.47
CA PRO A 148 10.41 -9.26 17.75
C PRO A 148 9.12 -8.67 18.33
N LEU A 149 8.52 -7.66 17.70
CA LEU A 149 7.32 -7.01 18.23
C LEU A 149 6.11 -7.95 18.16
N PRO A 150 5.48 -8.30 19.30
CA PRO A 150 4.47 -9.36 19.31
C PRO A 150 3.11 -8.94 18.69
N HIS A 151 2.81 -7.64 18.62
CA HIS A 151 1.54 -7.14 18.10
C HIS A 151 1.71 -6.38 16.77
N VAL A 152 2.92 -6.39 16.19
CA VAL A 152 3.20 -5.88 14.84
C VAL A 152 3.66 -7.04 13.98
N ARG A 153 3.00 -7.26 12.84
CA ARG A 153 3.43 -8.27 11.88
C ARG A 153 3.85 -7.61 10.57
N VAL A 154 5.14 -7.65 10.29
CA VAL A 154 5.68 -7.16 9.02
C VAL A 154 5.28 -8.12 7.91
N ARG A 155 4.61 -7.60 6.88
CA ARG A 155 4.11 -8.38 5.75
C ARG A 155 4.85 -8.10 4.45
N GLY A 156 5.74 -7.15 4.42
CA GLY A 156 6.48 -6.79 3.23
C GLY A 156 6.96 -5.34 3.21
N LEU A 157 7.08 -4.81 2.00
CA LEU A 157 7.68 -3.53 1.72
C LEU A 157 6.76 -2.65 0.87
N MET A 158 6.81 -1.34 1.09
CA MET A 158 6.17 -0.34 0.24
C MET A 158 7.19 0.66 -0.28
N CYS A 159 7.05 1.01 -1.56
CA CYS A 159 7.87 2.02 -2.21
C CYS A 159 7.01 2.90 -3.12
N MET A 160 7.42 4.16 -3.26
CA MET A 160 6.88 5.08 -4.28
C MET A 160 8.04 5.59 -5.12
N ALA A 161 7.86 5.59 -6.45
CA ALA A 161 8.75 6.29 -7.35
C ALA A 161 8.34 7.76 -7.49
N PRO A 162 9.27 8.66 -7.84
CA PRO A 162 8.94 9.99 -8.33
C PRO A 162 8.03 9.91 -9.55
N PHE A 163 7.30 11.00 -9.81
CA PHE A 163 6.62 11.13 -11.07
C PHE A 163 7.65 11.41 -12.18
N PHE A 164 7.64 10.58 -13.21
CA PHE A 164 8.41 10.76 -14.42
C PHE A 164 7.47 10.89 -15.60
N ASP A 165 7.82 11.67 -16.62
CA ASP A 165 7.03 11.74 -17.85
C ASP A 165 6.99 10.38 -18.56
N ASP A 166 8.14 9.70 -18.64
CA ASP A 166 8.21 8.30 -19.06
C ASP A 166 8.19 7.37 -17.83
N PRO A 167 7.15 6.55 -17.64
CA PRO A 167 7.06 5.63 -16.50
C PRO A 167 8.19 4.60 -16.47
N GLN A 168 8.89 4.36 -17.58
CA GLN A 168 10.05 3.46 -17.62
C GLN A 168 11.21 3.96 -16.75
N GLU A 169 11.31 5.25 -16.51
CA GLU A 169 12.33 5.84 -15.63
C GLU A 169 12.17 5.43 -14.16
N ALA A 170 10.97 5.00 -13.75
CA ALA A 170 10.74 4.43 -12.42
C ALA A 170 11.30 3.00 -12.26
N ARG A 171 11.60 2.30 -13.34
CA ARG A 171 12.04 0.90 -13.32
C ARG A 171 13.25 0.62 -12.43
N PRO A 172 14.35 1.40 -12.46
CA PRO A 172 15.48 1.18 -11.56
C PRO A 172 15.10 1.25 -10.08
N ILE A 173 14.16 2.13 -9.71
CA ILE A 173 13.67 2.28 -8.34
C ILE A 173 12.90 1.04 -7.92
N PHE A 174 12.01 0.54 -8.77
CA PHE A 174 11.24 -0.67 -8.48
C PHE A 174 12.11 -1.93 -8.42
N ARG A 175 13.18 -2.00 -9.20
CA ARG A 175 14.18 -3.09 -9.09
C ARG A 175 14.87 -3.10 -7.73
N VAL A 176 15.27 -1.95 -7.23
CA VAL A 176 15.88 -1.84 -5.88
C VAL A 176 14.87 -2.25 -4.82
N ALA A 177 13.62 -1.77 -4.90
CA ALA A 177 12.57 -2.15 -3.96
C ALA A 177 12.31 -3.66 -3.98
N ASN A 178 12.26 -4.28 -5.14
CA ASN A 178 12.10 -5.74 -5.26
C ASN A 178 13.28 -6.50 -4.68
N ALA A 179 14.50 -6.04 -4.90
CA ALA A 179 15.71 -6.66 -4.31
C ALA A 179 15.67 -6.62 -2.77
N LEU A 180 15.26 -5.50 -2.18
CA LEU A 180 15.07 -5.36 -0.73
C LEU A 180 13.95 -6.29 -0.22
N PHE A 181 12.85 -6.39 -0.96
CA PHE A 181 11.73 -7.27 -0.63
C PHE A 181 12.14 -8.75 -0.66
N GLU A 182 12.86 -9.19 -1.68
CA GLU A 182 13.35 -10.57 -1.77
C GLU A 182 14.38 -10.89 -0.68
N ASP A 183 15.28 -9.94 -0.38
CA ASP A 183 16.28 -10.13 0.68
C ASP A 183 15.62 -10.22 2.06
N MET A 184 14.61 -9.40 2.35
CA MET A 184 13.97 -9.40 3.67
C MET A 184 13.29 -10.73 4.02
N LYS A 185 12.89 -11.55 3.04
CA LYS A 185 12.29 -12.87 3.28
C LYS A 185 13.20 -13.80 4.12
N ARG A 186 14.53 -13.61 4.05
CA ARG A 186 15.51 -14.40 4.81
C ARG A 186 15.49 -14.14 6.32
N TYR A 187 14.90 -13.02 6.73
CA TYR A 187 14.92 -12.54 8.12
C TYR A 187 13.62 -12.83 8.87
N PHE A 188 12.59 -13.30 8.19
CA PHE A 188 11.27 -13.59 8.73
C PHE A 188 10.90 -15.05 8.50
N GLU A 189 9.84 -15.50 9.14
CA GLU A 189 9.32 -16.85 8.94
C GLU A 189 8.85 -17.05 7.48
N GLU A 190 8.95 -18.28 7.01
CA GLU A 190 8.51 -18.63 5.66
C GLU A 190 7.04 -18.24 5.44
N GLY A 191 6.76 -17.54 4.35
CA GLY A 191 5.43 -17.07 4.00
C GLY A 191 4.95 -15.81 4.73
N GLN A 192 5.72 -15.27 5.69
CA GLN A 192 5.32 -14.04 6.38
C GLN A 192 5.43 -12.82 5.46
N ILE A 193 6.51 -12.69 4.72
CA ILE A 193 6.75 -11.58 3.79
C ILE A 193 6.09 -11.89 2.45
N GLN A 194 4.96 -11.23 2.19
CA GLN A 194 4.09 -11.53 1.04
C GLN A 194 3.88 -10.35 0.11
N TYR A 195 3.96 -9.11 0.61
CA TYR A 195 3.48 -7.95 -0.14
C TYR A 195 4.60 -7.00 -0.53
N LEU A 196 4.72 -6.75 -1.84
CA LEU A 196 5.50 -5.66 -2.40
C LEU A 196 4.53 -4.64 -3.00
N SER A 197 4.26 -3.58 -2.23
CA SER A 197 3.36 -2.50 -2.60
C SER A 197 4.13 -1.38 -3.28
N MET A 198 4.03 -1.30 -4.58
CA MET A 198 4.59 -0.22 -5.40
C MET A 198 3.83 -0.11 -6.71
N GLY A 199 3.84 1.09 -7.30
CA GLY A 199 3.11 1.41 -8.52
C GLY A 199 1.76 2.09 -8.25
N MET A 200 1.54 3.16 -8.97
CA MET A 200 0.33 3.99 -8.95
C MET A 200 -0.21 4.15 -10.37
N THR A 201 -1.22 5.01 -10.57
CA THR A 201 -1.91 5.21 -11.86
C THR A 201 -0.97 5.33 -13.05
N HIS A 202 0.18 5.99 -12.90
CA HIS A 202 1.09 6.30 -14.03
C HIS A 202 2.11 5.19 -14.30
N ASP A 203 2.53 4.45 -13.27
CA ASP A 203 3.68 3.54 -13.33
C ASP A 203 3.40 2.10 -12.86
N PHE A 204 2.13 1.75 -12.57
CA PHE A 204 1.79 0.43 -12.02
C PHE A 204 2.15 -0.74 -12.95
N GLU A 205 2.12 -0.55 -14.26
CA GLU A 205 2.50 -1.61 -15.20
C GLU A 205 4.00 -1.94 -15.08
N VAL A 206 4.85 -0.91 -15.01
CA VAL A 206 6.29 -1.07 -14.79
C VAL A 206 6.56 -1.70 -13.43
N ALA A 207 5.82 -1.28 -12.40
CA ALA A 207 5.93 -1.88 -11.06
C ALA A 207 5.58 -3.38 -11.06
N LEU A 208 4.52 -3.77 -11.77
CA LEU A 208 4.13 -5.18 -11.92
C LEU A 208 5.19 -5.98 -12.66
N GLU A 209 5.76 -5.44 -13.72
CA GLU A 209 6.86 -6.07 -14.47
C GLU A 209 8.10 -6.27 -13.60
N GLU A 210 8.34 -5.41 -12.60
CA GLU A 210 9.46 -5.49 -11.65
C GLU A 210 9.11 -6.21 -10.33
N GLY A 211 7.95 -6.88 -10.25
CA GLY A 211 7.63 -7.78 -9.15
C GLY A 211 6.61 -7.28 -8.14
N ALA A 212 6.03 -6.09 -8.31
CA ALA A 212 4.93 -5.64 -7.44
C ALA A 212 3.79 -6.64 -7.43
N ASN A 213 3.19 -6.88 -6.26
CA ASN A 213 1.97 -7.67 -6.11
C ASN A 213 0.84 -6.92 -5.39
N ILE A 214 1.08 -5.67 -5.04
CA ILE A 214 0.05 -4.67 -4.71
C ILE A 214 0.33 -3.42 -5.54
N VAL A 215 -0.68 -2.97 -6.28
CA VAL A 215 -0.68 -1.66 -6.96
C VAL A 215 -1.81 -0.79 -6.43
N ARG A 216 -1.59 0.53 -6.39
CA ARG A 216 -2.49 1.51 -5.78
C ARG A 216 -2.97 2.50 -6.83
N VAL A 217 -4.18 2.31 -7.31
CA VAL A 217 -4.71 3.09 -8.44
C VAL A 217 -5.94 3.89 -8.01
N GLY A 218 -5.92 5.18 -8.26
CA GLY A 218 -7.02 6.09 -7.93
C GLY A 218 -7.54 6.82 -9.16
N THR A 219 -6.81 7.79 -9.66
CA THR A 219 -7.23 8.68 -10.75
C THR A 219 -7.67 7.93 -12.01
N ALA A 220 -7.01 6.83 -12.36
CA ALA A 220 -7.40 6.03 -13.52
C ALA A 220 -8.72 5.27 -13.33
N ILE A 221 -9.18 5.05 -12.09
CA ILE A 221 -10.47 4.42 -11.79
C ILE A 221 -11.57 5.48 -11.69
N PHE A 222 -11.34 6.53 -10.88
CA PHE A 222 -12.37 7.50 -10.48
C PHE A 222 -12.38 8.78 -11.31
N GLY A 223 -11.39 8.98 -12.18
CA GLY A 223 -11.19 10.22 -12.94
C GLY A 223 -10.42 11.29 -12.17
N GLU A 224 -10.21 12.43 -12.81
CA GLU A 224 -9.61 13.60 -12.18
C GLU A 224 -10.54 14.17 -11.10
N ARG A 225 -9.94 14.73 -10.05
CA ARG A 225 -10.67 15.25 -8.91
C ARG A 225 -11.38 16.54 -9.31
N VAL A 226 -12.67 16.63 -9.04
CA VAL A 226 -13.38 17.90 -9.03
C VAL A 226 -13.16 18.50 -7.64
N TYR A 227 -12.37 19.57 -7.56
CA TYR A 227 -12.27 20.40 -6.36
C TYR A 227 -13.43 21.41 -6.44
N ASP A 228 -14.44 21.22 -5.61
CA ASP A 228 -15.45 22.25 -5.32
C ASP A 228 -14.87 23.28 -4.34
#